data_97f506e7a84bcce054fd96b140d68b87
#
_entry.id   97f506e7a84bcce054fd96b140d68b87
#
_cell.length_a   1.000
_cell.length_b   1.000
_cell.length_c   1.000
_cell.angle_alpha   90.00
_cell.angle_beta   90.00
_cell.angle_gamma   90.00
#
_symmetry.space_group_name_H-M   'P 1'
#
loop_
_entity.id
_entity.type
_entity.pdbx_description
1 polymer ?
#
loop_
_entity_poly.entity_id
_entity_poly.type
_entity_poly.pdbx_seq_one_letter_code
_entity_poly.pdbx_strand_id
1 'polypeptide(L)'
;MDYYIDTHAHLYAKAFNPDRTDVLARCREAKIDRVYMPNIDHTSIDDMLDLESRSEGRCFSMMGLHPCYVKKDFERELYIVEAWLAKRKFVAVGEIGTDLYWDKTFWEQQKEAFTIQVSWAKKYNLPIIIHCRESVEETIELVEGLAHGKLKGIFHCFSGNAAQAERVTKLGFLLGIGGVVTYKNGGLDAVLPTVGLEHLVLETDCPYLAPVPYRGKRNEPSYIPLVAHRMSEIMKIPVEQIQAATTANALKLFHPV
;
A
#
# COMPACT_ATOMS: atom_id res chain seq x y z
N MET A 1 10.41 6.10 -18.15
CA MET A 1 10.93 6.48 -16.82
C MET A 1 11.89 5.37 -16.41
N ASP A 2 13.08 5.70 -15.95
CA ASP A 2 14.12 4.70 -15.60
C ASP A 2 14.29 4.63 -14.06
N TYR A 3 13.16 4.56 -13.34
CA TYR A 3 13.11 4.44 -11.89
C TYR A 3 11.83 3.73 -11.44
N TYR A 4 11.83 3.24 -10.21
CA TYR A 4 10.71 2.60 -9.55
C TYR A 4 10.09 3.50 -8.48
N ILE A 5 8.87 3.17 -8.11
CA ILE A 5 8.16 3.74 -6.97
C ILE A 5 7.72 2.58 -6.07
N ASP A 6 7.99 2.72 -4.76
CA ASP A 6 7.42 1.85 -3.73
C ASP A 6 6.14 2.49 -3.20
N THR A 7 4.99 1.93 -3.53
CA THR A 7 3.70 2.53 -3.16
C THR A 7 3.24 2.20 -1.75
N HIS A 8 3.96 1.31 -1.03
CA HIS A 8 3.60 0.93 0.34
C HIS A 8 4.82 0.39 1.11
N ALA A 9 5.33 1.17 2.06
CA ALA A 9 6.49 0.78 2.86
C ALA A 9 6.49 1.43 4.24
N HIS A 10 6.66 0.65 5.31
CA HIS A 10 6.80 1.17 6.68
C HIS A 10 8.27 1.46 7.01
N LEU A 11 8.93 2.26 6.17
CA LEU A 11 10.36 2.55 6.29
C LEU A 11 10.73 3.33 7.58
N TYR A 12 9.75 3.96 8.21
CA TYR A 12 9.88 4.60 9.53
C TYR A 12 9.94 3.59 10.69
N ALA A 13 9.58 2.32 10.47
CA ALA A 13 9.52 1.29 11.51
C ALA A 13 10.86 1.13 12.24
N LYS A 14 10.79 0.82 13.54
CA LYS A 14 11.97 0.64 14.42
C LYS A 14 12.96 -0.41 13.92
N ALA A 15 12.50 -1.37 13.11
CA ALA A 15 13.35 -2.37 12.48
C ALA A 15 14.45 -1.77 11.58
N PHE A 16 14.26 -0.52 11.12
CA PHE A 16 15.24 0.20 10.29
C PHE A 16 16.14 1.15 11.08
N ASN A 17 15.91 1.36 12.38
CA ASN A 17 16.71 2.30 13.17
C ASN A 17 18.23 2.07 13.09
N PRO A 18 18.73 0.80 13.05
CA PRO A 18 20.17 0.57 13.02
C PRO A 18 20.85 1.01 11.71
N ASP A 19 20.15 1.00 10.57
CA ASP A 19 20.76 1.16 9.24
C ASP A 19 19.88 1.89 8.22
N ARG A 20 18.90 2.71 8.67
CA ARG A 20 17.96 3.39 7.78
C ARG A 20 18.66 4.25 6.72
N THR A 21 19.77 4.89 7.06
CA THR A 21 20.58 5.67 6.11
C THR A 21 21.14 4.80 4.99
N ASP A 22 21.62 3.60 5.33
CA ASP A 22 22.16 2.67 4.35
C ASP A 22 21.03 2.08 3.48
N VAL A 23 19.85 1.82 4.06
CA VAL A 23 18.65 1.43 3.30
C VAL A 23 18.28 2.51 2.28
N LEU A 24 18.26 3.78 2.67
CA LEU A 24 18.01 4.89 1.75
C LEU A 24 19.09 5.03 0.65
N ALA A 25 20.35 4.70 0.96
CA ALA A 25 21.41 4.63 -0.05
C ALA A 25 21.14 3.51 -1.05
N ARG A 26 20.82 2.29 -0.58
CA ARG A 26 20.44 1.16 -1.44
C ARG A 26 19.19 1.45 -2.28
N CYS A 27 18.22 2.21 -1.76
CA CYS A 27 17.07 2.67 -2.56
C CYS A 27 17.53 3.48 -3.77
N ARG A 28 18.47 4.42 -3.58
CA ARG A 28 19.03 5.22 -4.69
C ARG A 28 19.75 4.36 -5.72
N GLU A 29 20.58 3.43 -5.28
CA GLU A 29 21.31 2.48 -6.15
C GLU A 29 20.34 1.60 -6.96
N ALA A 30 19.25 1.14 -6.35
CA ALA A 30 18.18 0.37 -6.98
C ALA A 30 17.20 1.23 -7.80
N LYS A 31 17.46 2.55 -7.93
CA LYS A 31 16.62 3.51 -8.65
C LYS A 31 15.19 3.60 -8.09
N ILE A 32 15.01 3.50 -6.79
CA ILE A 32 13.74 3.78 -6.13
C ILE A 32 13.67 5.31 -5.92
N ASP A 33 12.79 5.99 -6.65
CA ASP A 33 12.65 7.45 -6.62
C ASP A 33 11.79 7.93 -5.47
N ARG A 34 10.70 7.21 -5.21
CA ARG A 34 9.71 7.57 -4.18
C ARG A 34 9.29 6.36 -3.37
N VAL A 35 9.05 6.60 -2.08
CA VAL A 35 8.53 5.64 -1.11
C VAL A 35 7.30 6.26 -0.45
N TYR A 36 6.17 5.61 -0.55
CA TYR A 36 4.93 6.05 0.09
C TYR A 36 4.73 5.28 1.39
N MET A 37 4.56 6.02 2.50
CA MET A 37 4.55 5.48 3.84
C MET A 37 3.17 5.60 4.48
N PRO A 38 2.44 4.49 4.67
CA PRO A 38 1.14 4.54 5.36
C PRO A 38 1.33 4.60 6.86
N ASN A 39 0.44 5.34 7.54
CA ASN A 39 0.33 5.32 8.98
C ASN A 39 -0.36 4.04 9.48
N ILE A 40 -0.01 3.57 10.67
CA ILE A 40 -0.63 2.41 11.33
C ILE A 40 -1.59 2.87 12.42
N ASP A 41 -1.11 3.63 13.41
CA ASP A 41 -1.85 4.18 14.52
C ASP A 41 -1.18 5.47 15.02
N HIS A 42 -1.69 6.05 16.13
CA HIS A 42 -1.12 7.29 16.68
C HIS A 42 0.37 7.17 17.05
N THR A 43 0.85 5.98 17.38
CA THR A 43 2.25 5.78 17.84
C THR A 43 3.26 5.82 16.70
N SER A 44 2.84 5.67 15.46
CA SER A 44 3.71 5.66 14.29
C SER A 44 3.82 7.04 13.59
N ILE A 45 2.97 8.00 13.96
CA ILE A 45 2.85 9.29 13.27
C ILE A 45 4.16 10.09 13.31
N ASP A 46 4.74 10.26 14.50
CA ASP A 46 5.91 11.11 14.68
C ASP A 46 7.14 10.55 13.92
N ASP A 47 7.41 9.25 14.03
CA ASP A 47 8.51 8.59 13.30
C ASP A 47 8.33 8.69 11.78
N MET A 48 7.10 8.54 11.29
CA MET A 48 6.77 8.65 9.87
C MET A 48 6.99 10.08 9.35
N LEU A 49 6.50 11.08 10.06
CA LEU A 49 6.65 12.49 9.68
C LEU A 49 8.09 12.99 9.79
N ASP A 50 8.84 12.51 10.79
CA ASP A 50 10.27 12.81 10.91
C ASP A 50 11.04 12.28 9.70
N LEU A 51 10.79 11.02 9.29
CA LEU A 51 11.42 10.44 8.10
C LEU A 51 11.03 11.21 6.82
N GLU A 52 9.76 11.55 6.65
CA GLU A 52 9.32 12.36 5.51
C GLU A 52 10.11 13.67 5.43
N SER A 53 10.24 14.39 6.56
CA SER A 53 10.92 15.69 6.61
C SER A 53 12.39 15.64 6.24
N ARG A 54 13.07 14.50 6.53
CA ARG A 54 14.51 14.31 6.28
C ARG A 54 14.81 13.61 4.94
N SER A 55 13.79 13.18 4.23
CA SER A 55 13.95 12.33 3.04
C SER A 55 14.25 13.09 1.75
N GLU A 56 14.39 14.41 1.83
CA GLU A 56 14.65 15.26 0.65
C GLU A 56 13.59 15.09 -0.46
N GLY A 57 12.31 14.91 -0.05
CA GLY A 57 11.20 14.73 -0.97
C GLY A 57 11.10 13.33 -1.60
N ARG A 58 11.69 12.30 -0.98
CA ARG A 58 11.62 10.92 -1.45
C ARG A 58 10.61 10.06 -0.72
N CYS A 59 10.30 10.37 0.54
CA CYS A 59 9.30 9.67 1.34
C CYS A 59 8.08 10.55 1.51
N PHE A 60 6.89 9.97 1.35
CA PHE A 60 5.61 10.66 1.40
C PHE A 60 4.67 9.96 2.36
N SER A 61 4.12 10.71 3.30
CA SER A 61 3.26 10.17 4.34
C SER A 61 1.81 10.06 3.90
N MET A 62 1.17 8.97 4.29
CA MET A 62 -0.27 8.75 4.22
C MET A 62 -0.84 8.67 5.63
N MET A 63 -2.10 9.05 5.84
CA MET A 63 -2.70 9.12 7.17
C MET A 63 -3.94 8.24 7.26
N GLY A 64 -3.95 7.31 8.23
CA GLY A 64 -5.05 6.39 8.45
C GLY A 64 -4.88 5.58 9.73
N LEU A 65 -5.92 4.82 10.07
CA LEU A 65 -5.92 3.82 11.14
C LEU A 65 -6.02 2.43 10.53
N HIS A 66 -4.97 1.63 10.72
CA HIS A 66 -4.89 0.27 10.25
C HIS A 66 -5.90 -0.65 10.97
N PRO A 67 -6.59 -1.58 10.29
CA PRO A 67 -7.65 -2.41 10.88
C PRO A 67 -7.21 -3.24 12.08
N CYS A 68 -5.97 -3.72 12.15
CA CYS A 68 -5.46 -4.45 13.31
C CYS A 68 -5.38 -3.60 14.59
N TYR A 69 -5.41 -2.27 14.47
CA TYR A 69 -5.38 -1.32 15.57
C TYR A 69 -6.76 -0.73 15.90
N VAL A 70 -7.79 -1.16 15.18
CA VAL A 70 -9.19 -0.90 15.55
C VAL A 70 -9.55 -1.77 16.74
N LYS A 71 -9.73 -1.14 17.91
CA LYS A 71 -10.08 -1.78 19.17
C LYS A 71 -11.34 -1.15 19.75
N LYS A 72 -11.65 -1.43 21.02
CA LYS A 72 -12.85 -0.93 21.68
C LYS A 72 -12.96 0.60 21.67
N ASP A 73 -11.84 1.29 21.72
CA ASP A 73 -11.70 2.76 21.78
C ASP A 73 -11.20 3.37 20.46
N PHE A 74 -11.54 2.74 19.35
CA PHE A 74 -11.06 3.13 18.01
C PHE A 74 -11.48 4.55 17.61
N GLU A 75 -12.55 5.09 18.17
CA GLU A 75 -12.98 6.47 17.91
C GLU A 75 -11.92 7.48 18.38
N ARG A 76 -11.17 7.18 19.44
CA ARG A 76 -10.04 8.01 19.87
C ARG A 76 -8.94 8.04 18.82
N GLU A 77 -8.60 6.89 18.24
CA GLU A 77 -7.62 6.81 17.16
C GLU A 77 -8.12 7.57 15.91
N LEU A 78 -9.39 7.39 15.55
CA LEU A 78 -9.99 8.11 14.44
C LEU A 78 -9.97 9.64 14.66
N TYR A 79 -10.23 10.11 15.88
CA TYR A 79 -10.14 11.53 16.20
C TYR A 79 -8.73 12.09 15.92
N ILE A 80 -7.69 11.33 16.29
CA ILE A 80 -6.29 11.72 16.03
C ILE A 80 -6.02 11.78 14.53
N VAL A 81 -6.44 10.75 13.79
CA VAL A 81 -6.30 10.70 12.31
C VAL A 81 -7.00 11.89 11.65
N GLU A 82 -8.25 12.19 12.05
CA GLU A 82 -9.01 13.33 11.52
C GLU A 82 -8.32 14.66 11.80
N ALA A 83 -7.82 14.84 13.02
CA ALA A 83 -7.09 16.04 13.42
C ALA A 83 -5.84 16.26 12.55
N TRP A 84 -5.10 15.20 12.24
CA TRP A 84 -3.94 15.29 11.35
C TRP A 84 -4.32 15.59 9.91
N LEU A 85 -5.37 14.95 9.36
CA LEU A 85 -5.89 15.23 8.03
C LEU A 85 -6.38 16.68 7.87
N ALA A 86 -6.90 17.27 8.96
CA ALA A 86 -7.30 18.68 8.98
C ALA A 86 -6.11 19.63 9.11
N LYS A 87 -5.01 19.20 9.74
CA LYS A 87 -3.84 20.04 10.06
C LYS A 87 -2.87 20.22 8.87
N ARG A 88 -2.69 19.18 8.05
CA ARG A 88 -1.77 19.21 6.91
C ARG A 88 -2.26 18.31 5.76
N LYS A 89 -1.68 18.49 4.58
CA LYS A 89 -1.91 17.60 3.45
C LYS A 89 -1.13 16.30 3.60
N PHE A 90 -1.76 15.21 3.21
CA PHE A 90 -1.18 13.88 3.01
C PHE A 90 -1.42 13.44 1.57
N VAL A 91 -0.69 12.44 1.09
CA VAL A 91 -0.82 11.97 -0.30
C VAL A 91 -1.96 10.95 -0.47
N ALA A 92 -2.42 10.32 0.61
CA ALA A 92 -3.53 9.37 0.63
C ALA A 92 -4.12 9.23 2.03
N VAL A 93 -5.30 8.62 2.14
CA VAL A 93 -5.81 8.06 3.39
C VAL A 93 -5.41 6.59 3.43
N GLY A 94 -4.55 6.23 4.37
CA GLY A 94 -3.99 4.88 4.50
C GLY A 94 -2.98 4.76 5.65
N GLU A 95 -2.85 3.55 6.14
CA GLU A 95 -3.45 2.30 5.71
C GLU A 95 -4.80 2.11 6.40
N ILE A 96 -5.83 1.73 5.65
CA ILE A 96 -7.19 1.52 6.15
C ILE A 96 -7.73 0.20 5.57
N GLY A 97 -8.77 -0.36 6.12
CA GLY A 97 -9.35 -1.58 5.54
C GLY A 97 -9.90 -2.55 6.58
N THR A 98 -9.74 -3.84 6.30
CA THR A 98 -10.25 -4.91 7.16
C THR A 98 -9.25 -6.07 7.30
N ASP A 99 -9.28 -6.76 8.44
CA ASP A 99 -8.42 -7.90 8.73
C ASP A 99 -9.20 -8.95 9.52
N LEU A 100 -9.37 -10.14 8.94
CA LEU A 100 -10.00 -11.28 9.58
C LEU A 100 -8.99 -12.38 9.96
N TYR A 101 -7.69 -12.10 9.79
CA TYR A 101 -6.63 -13.04 10.16
C TYR A 101 -6.25 -12.94 11.64
N TRP A 102 -5.99 -11.71 12.13
CA TRP A 102 -5.44 -11.51 13.47
C TRP A 102 -6.50 -11.49 14.57
N ASP A 103 -7.49 -10.62 14.45
CA ASP A 103 -8.49 -10.42 15.51
C ASP A 103 -9.86 -10.08 14.90
N LYS A 104 -10.78 -11.03 15.00
CA LYS A 104 -12.14 -10.91 14.46
C LYS A 104 -13.11 -10.22 15.43
N THR A 105 -12.67 -9.96 16.67
CA THR A 105 -13.52 -9.42 17.75
C THR A 105 -14.15 -8.07 17.37
N PHE A 106 -13.38 -7.25 16.67
CA PHE A 106 -13.77 -5.86 16.30
C PHE A 106 -14.19 -5.72 14.85
N TRP A 107 -14.75 -6.75 14.25
CA TRP A 107 -15.14 -6.76 12.84
C TRP A 107 -16.09 -5.61 12.46
N GLU A 108 -17.15 -5.39 13.27
CA GLU A 108 -18.10 -4.31 13.01
C GLU A 108 -17.42 -2.94 13.12
N GLN A 109 -16.56 -2.76 14.12
CA GLN A 109 -15.78 -1.53 14.30
C GLN A 109 -14.77 -1.31 13.15
N GLN A 110 -14.16 -2.37 12.62
CA GLN A 110 -13.29 -2.24 11.43
C GLN A 110 -14.07 -1.71 10.22
N LYS A 111 -15.28 -2.22 9.96
CA LYS A 111 -16.14 -1.74 8.87
C LYS A 111 -16.57 -0.28 9.09
N GLU A 112 -16.91 0.08 10.31
CA GLU A 112 -17.27 1.44 10.68
C GLU A 112 -16.07 2.38 10.51
N ALA A 113 -14.90 2.04 11.05
CA ALA A 113 -13.67 2.81 10.91
C ALA A 113 -13.26 2.98 9.44
N PHE A 114 -13.40 1.92 8.63
CA PHE A 114 -13.17 1.99 7.19
C PHE A 114 -14.10 2.99 6.52
N THR A 115 -15.40 2.90 6.78
CA THR A 115 -16.42 3.79 6.20
C THR A 115 -16.17 5.25 6.55
N ILE A 116 -15.82 5.54 7.80
CA ILE A 116 -15.49 6.90 8.26
C ILE A 116 -14.26 7.42 7.51
N GLN A 117 -13.19 6.64 7.41
CA GLN A 117 -11.95 7.04 6.74
C GLN A 117 -12.12 7.21 5.22
N VAL A 118 -12.96 6.40 4.58
CA VAL A 118 -13.37 6.60 3.18
C VAL A 118 -14.11 7.93 3.01
N SER A 119 -14.93 8.35 3.98
CA SER A 119 -15.59 9.64 3.93
C SER A 119 -14.60 10.81 3.95
N TRP A 120 -13.53 10.70 4.74
CA TRP A 120 -12.44 11.69 4.74
C TRP A 120 -11.66 11.70 3.43
N ALA A 121 -11.36 10.53 2.85
CA ALA A 121 -10.72 10.47 1.55
C ALA A 121 -11.53 11.21 0.48
N LYS A 122 -12.84 11.04 0.46
CA LYS A 122 -13.75 11.80 -0.42
C LYS A 122 -13.73 13.29 -0.12
N LYS A 123 -13.81 13.69 1.17
CA LYS A 123 -13.78 15.10 1.60
C LYS A 123 -12.52 15.82 1.15
N TYR A 124 -11.36 15.16 1.25
CA TYR A 124 -10.07 15.73 0.90
C TYR A 124 -9.62 15.42 -0.53
N ASN A 125 -10.42 14.68 -1.30
CA ASN A 125 -10.09 14.22 -2.66
C ASN A 125 -8.76 13.44 -2.71
N LEU A 126 -8.56 12.54 -1.75
CA LEU A 126 -7.37 11.71 -1.61
C LEU A 126 -7.68 10.27 -2.05
N PRO A 127 -6.71 9.53 -2.62
CA PRO A 127 -6.83 8.10 -2.80
C PRO A 127 -6.81 7.38 -1.45
N ILE A 128 -7.27 6.11 -1.44
CA ILE A 128 -7.20 5.25 -0.26
C ILE A 128 -6.25 4.08 -0.49
N ILE A 129 -5.55 3.67 0.57
CA ILE A 129 -4.67 2.50 0.54
C ILE A 129 -5.28 1.45 1.46
N ILE A 130 -5.70 0.35 0.84
CA ILE A 130 -6.57 -0.64 1.46
C ILE A 130 -5.78 -1.88 1.86
N HIS A 131 -5.79 -2.18 3.15
CA HIS A 131 -5.42 -3.46 3.71
C HIS A 131 -6.62 -4.42 3.66
N CYS A 132 -6.41 -5.64 3.19
CA CYS A 132 -7.39 -6.71 3.32
C CYS A 132 -6.69 -8.06 3.48
N ARG A 133 -6.89 -8.71 4.61
CA ARG A 133 -6.29 -10.02 4.90
C ARG A 133 -7.34 -10.99 5.41
N GLU A 134 -7.52 -12.11 4.69
CA GLU A 134 -8.62 -13.07 4.89
C GLU A 134 -10.01 -12.39 4.87
N SER A 135 -10.12 -11.23 4.23
CA SER A 135 -11.32 -10.40 4.11
C SER A 135 -11.42 -9.72 2.74
N VAL A 136 -10.79 -10.29 1.70
CA VAL A 136 -10.74 -9.65 0.37
C VAL A 136 -12.15 -9.47 -0.20
N GLU A 137 -13.01 -10.48 -0.09
CA GLU A 137 -14.37 -10.43 -0.61
C GLU A 137 -15.20 -9.37 0.11
N GLU A 138 -15.18 -9.40 1.43
CA GLU A 138 -15.92 -8.45 2.27
C GLU A 138 -15.44 -7.01 2.06
N THR A 139 -14.12 -6.83 1.85
CA THR A 139 -13.56 -5.50 1.56
C THR A 139 -14.01 -5.00 0.20
N ILE A 140 -14.05 -5.85 -0.83
CA ILE A 140 -14.55 -5.49 -2.15
C ILE A 140 -16.02 -5.06 -2.06
N GLU A 141 -16.87 -5.81 -1.37
CA GLU A 141 -18.28 -5.48 -1.17
C GLU A 141 -18.46 -4.12 -0.47
N LEU A 142 -17.65 -3.86 0.58
CA LEU A 142 -17.65 -2.56 1.26
C LEU A 142 -17.27 -1.42 0.30
N VAL A 143 -16.22 -1.61 -0.51
CA VAL A 143 -15.78 -0.62 -1.49
C VAL A 143 -16.84 -0.41 -2.57
N GLU A 144 -17.47 -1.47 -3.08
CA GLU A 144 -18.58 -1.37 -4.05
C GLU A 144 -19.74 -0.53 -3.51
N GLY A 145 -20.10 -0.73 -2.24
CA GLY A 145 -21.12 0.07 -1.57
C GLY A 145 -20.74 1.53 -1.35
N LEU A 146 -19.46 1.81 -1.25
CA LEU A 146 -18.92 3.15 -0.96
C LEU A 146 -18.38 3.88 -2.18
N ALA A 147 -18.03 3.20 -3.28
CA ALA A 147 -17.32 3.75 -4.44
C ALA A 147 -18.18 4.65 -5.34
N HIS A 148 -19.17 5.34 -4.78
CA HIS A 148 -19.94 6.33 -5.53
C HIS A 148 -19.07 7.56 -5.81
N GLY A 149 -18.80 7.82 -7.10
CA GLY A 149 -18.05 8.99 -7.55
C GLY A 149 -16.59 8.75 -7.89
N LYS A 150 -15.68 9.61 -7.40
CA LYS A 150 -14.27 9.65 -7.83
C LYS A 150 -13.31 8.89 -6.90
N LEU A 151 -13.81 7.99 -6.04
CA LEU A 151 -12.94 7.25 -5.13
C LEU A 151 -11.95 6.39 -5.93
N LYS A 152 -10.67 6.48 -5.59
CA LYS A 152 -9.57 5.73 -6.19
C LYS A 152 -8.66 5.21 -5.09
N GLY A 153 -7.84 4.25 -5.40
CA GLY A 153 -6.87 3.75 -4.44
C GLY A 153 -6.14 2.51 -4.90
N ILE A 154 -5.51 1.86 -3.93
CA ILE A 154 -4.76 0.63 -4.10
C ILE A 154 -5.31 -0.40 -3.12
N PHE A 155 -5.65 -1.59 -3.61
CA PHE A 155 -5.69 -2.78 -2.79
C PHE A 155 -4.25 -3.24 -2.62
N HIS A 156 -3.64 -2.85 -1.51
CA HIS A 156 -2.24 -3.16 -1.23
C HIS A 156 -2.07 -4.66 -0.94
N CYS A 157 -0.90 -5.20 -1.23
CA CYS A 157 -0.54 -6.61 -1.03
C CYS A 157 -1.63 -7.56 -1.55
N PHE A 158 -2.14 -7.28 -2.77
CA PHE A 158 -3.28 -8.01 -3.32
C PHE A 158 -3.03 -9.52 -3.32
N SER A 159 -3.94 -10.26 -2.73
CA SER A 159 -3.87 -11.72 -2.57
C SER A 159 -5.17 -12.43 -3.00
N GLY A 160 -6.06 -11.73 -3.70
CA GLY A 160 -7.30 -12.27 -4.24
C GLY A 160 -7.09 -13.10 -5.51
N ASN A 161 -8.20 -13.66 -6.01
CA ASN A 161 -8.25 -14.41 -7.27
C ASN A 161 -8.54 -13.48 -8.48
N ALA A 162 -8.56 -14.06 -9.70
CA ALA A 162 -8.77 -13.30 -10.94
C ALA A 162 -10.14 -12.60 -11.00
N ALA A 163 -11.21 -13.22 -10.48
CA ALA A 163 -12.54 -12.61 -10.46
C ALA A 163 -12.59 -11.41 -9.50
N GLN A 164 -11.92 -11.50 -8.36
CA GLN A 164 -11.78 -10.40 -7.41
C GLN A 164 -10.92 -9.27 -7.99
N ALA A 165 -9.81 -9.61 -8.68
CA ALA A 165 -8.98 -8.63 -9.38
C ALA A 165 -9.78 -7.86 -10.44
N GLU A 166 -10.62 -8.55 -11.22
CA GLU A 166 -11.50 -7.93 -12.21
C GLU A 166 -12.50 -6.96 -11.57
N ARG A 167 -13.11 -7.32 -10.43
CA ARG A 167 -14.03 -6.43 -9.69
C ARG A 167 -13.30 -5.17 -9.20
N VAL A 168 -12.12 -5.33 -8.58
CA VAL A 168 -11.32 -4.22 -8.07
C VAL A 168 -10.92 -3.26 -9.19
N THR A 169 -10.46 -3.79 -10.33
CA THR A 169 -10.02 -2.95 -11.46
C THR A 169 -11.20 -2.27 -12.16
N LYS A 170 -12.37 -2.90 -12.25
CA LYS A 170 -13.61 -2.26 -12.75
C LYS A 170 -14.07 -1.07 -11.87
N LEU A 171 -13.80 -1.11 -10.58
CA LEU A 171 -14.04 0.02 -9.67
C LEU A 171 -13.03 1.16 -9.86
N GLY A 172 -11.99 0.97 -10.67
CA GLY A 172 -10.94 1.96 -10.93
C GLY A 172 -9.81 1.95 -9.89
N PHE A 173 -9.72 0.89 -9.09
CA PHE A 173 -8.63 0.69 -8.14
C PHE A 173 -7.45 -0.03 -8.79
N LEU A 174 -6.27 0.17 -8.20
CA LEU A 174 -5.04 -0.52 -8.56
C LEU A 174 -4.77 -1.69 -7.61
N LEU A 175 -4.00 -2.65 -8.09
CA LEU A 175 -3.51 -3.78 -7.31
C LEU A 175 -2.04 -3.55 -6.95
N GLY A 176 -1.73 -3.54 -5.65
CA GLY A 176 -0.36 -3.48 -5.13
C GLY A 176 0.29 -4.87 -5.20
N ILE A 177 1.39 -4.96 -5.91
CA ILE A 177 2.13 -6.22 -6.09
C ILE A 177 3.46 -6.13 -5.38
N GLY A 178 3.62 -6.96 -4.35
CA GLY A 178 4.80 -7.02 -3.50
C GLY A 178 5.52 -8.36 -3.54
N GLY A 179 6.39 -8.60 -2.55
CA GLY A 179 7.28 -9.76 -2.48
C GLY A 179 6.59 -11.12 -2.59
N VAL A 180 5.30 -11.18 -2.22
CA VAL A 180 4.47 -12.41 -2.31
C VAL A 180 4.40 -12.98 -3.72
N VAL A 181 4.52 -12.17 -4.77
CA VAL A 181 4.54 -12.63 -6.17
C VAL A 181 5.69 -13.60 -6.45
N THR A 182 6.75 -13.55 -5.66
CA THR A 182 7.91 -14.44 -5.79
C THR A 182 7.74 -15.77 -5.06
N TYR A 183 6.65 -15.94 -4.27
CA TYR A 183 6.44 -17.14 -3.47
C TYR A 183 5.78 -18.25 -4.30
N LYS A 184 6.26 -19.48 -4.17
CA LYS A 184 5.76 -20.64 -4.90
C LYS A 184 4.24 -20.83 -4.77
N ASN A 185 3.67 -20.48 -3.62
CA ASN A 185 2.24 -20.60 -3.32
C ASN A 185 1.57 -19.23 -3.16
N GLY A 186 2.10 -18.18 -3.78
CA GLY A 186 1.57 -16.81 -3.68
C GLY A 186 0.25 -16.58 -4.42
N GLY A 187 -0.09 -17.47 -5.37
CA GLY A 187 -1.35 -17.42 -6.12
C GLY A 187 -1.41 -16.41 -7.26
N LEU A 188 -0.50 -15.44 -7.30
CA LEU A 188 -0.52 -14.35 -8.28
C LEU A 188 -0.12 -14.78 -9.71
N ASP A 189 0.50 -15.95 -9.87
CA ASP A 189 0.87 -16.50 -11.19
C ASP A 189 -0.36 -16.71 -12.09
N ALA A 190 -1.51 -17.03 -11.50
CA ALA A 190 -2.78 -17.20 -12.23
C ALA A 190 -3.54 -15.87 -12.43
N VAL A 191 -3.30 -14.88 -11.58
CA VAL A 191 -4.02 -13.59 -11.58
C VAL A 191 -3.36 -12.59 -12.53
N LEU A 192 -2.05 -12.40 -12.44
CA LEU A 192 -1.34 -11.35 -13.19
C LEU A 192 -1.54 -11.43 -14.72
N PRO A 193 -1.58 -12.62 -15.37
CA PRO A 193 -1.84 -12.69 -16.82
C PRO A 193 -3.25 -12.21 -17.23
N THR A 194 -4.19 -12.08 -16.28
CA THR A 194 -5.56 -11.64 -16.55
C THR A 194 -5.76 -10.14 -16.30
N VAL A 195 -4.73 -9.45 -15.76
CA VAL A 195 -4.80 -8.03 -15.37
C VAL A 195 -3.92 -7.20 -16.29
N GLY A 196 -4.47 -6.09 -16.82
CA GLY A 196 -3.70 -5.14 -17.62
C GLY A 196 -2.67 -4.36 -16.76
N LEU A 197 -1.53 -4.02 -17.36
CA LEU A 197 -0.47 -3.25 -16.68
C LEU A 197 -0.95 -1.93 -16.10
N GLU A 198 -1.96 -1.31 -16.71
CA GLU A 198 -2.57 -0.06 -16.27
C GLU A 198 -3.24 -0.13 -14.90
N HIS A 199 -3.43 -1.33 -14.36
CA HIS A 199 -4.05 -1.59 -13.06
C HIS A 199 -3.06 -2.02 -11.97
N LEU A 200 -1.75 -2.06 -12.26
CA LEU A 200 -0.74 -2.59 -11.35
C LEU A 200 0.18 -1.50 -10.82
N VAL A 201 0.58 -1.62 -9.56
CA VAL A 201 1.65 -0.85 -8.93
C VAL A 201 2.58 -1.79 -8.17
N LEU A 202 3.81 -1.34 -7.91
CA LEU A 202 4.81 -2.07 -7.15
C LEU A 202 4.91 -1.56 -5.73
N GLU A 203 5.14 -2.47 -4.81
CA GLU A 203 5.33 -2.16 -3.40
C GLU A 203 6.23 -3.18 -2.72
N THR A 204 6.67 -2.89 -1.49
CA THR A 204 7.39 -3.86 -0.67
C THR A 204 6.60 -4.34 0.53
N ASP A 205 5.83 -3.49 1.16
CA ASP A 205 5.29 -3.68 2.51
C ASP A 205 6.41 -3.91 3.54
N CYS A 206 7.58 -3.31 3.29
CA CYS A 206 8.72 -3.49 4.19
C CYS A 206 8.43 -2.90 5.60
N PRO A 207 8.90 -3.53 6.66
CA PRO A 207 9.92 -4.59 6.75
C PRO A 207 9.43 -6.02 6.51
N TYR A 208 8.16 -6.21 6.12
CA TYR A 208 7.51 -7.51 5.97
C TYR A 208 7.66 -8.08 4.56
N LEU A 209 7.29 -9.35 4.37
CA LEU A 209 7.04 -10.01 3.07
C LEU A 209 8.20 -9.92 2.07
N ALA A 210 9.45 -10.05 2.53
CA ALA A 210 10.63 -10.00 1.66
C ALA A 210 10.53 -11.01 0.50
N PRO A 211 10.85 -10.58 -0.76
CA PRO A 211 10.83 -11.47 -1.92
C PRO A 211 11.91 -12.54 -1.84
N VAL A 212 11.75 -13.62 -2.61
CA VAL A 212 12.84 -14.59 -2.85
C VAL A 212 13.97 -13.85 -3.60
N PRO A 213 15.27 -14.04 -3.24
CA PRO A 213 15.80 -15.05 -2.30
C PRO A 213 15.85 -14.62 -0.83
N TYR A 214 15.31 -13.46 -0.49
CA TYR A 214 15.41 -12.88 0.85
C TYR A 214 14.25 -13.25 1.79
N ARG A 215 13.39 -14.19 1.41
CA ARG A 215 12.26 -14.64 2.24
C ARG A 215 12.72 -15.01 3.65
N GLY A 216 11.99 -14.50 4.68
CA GLY A 216 12.34 -14.70 6.09
C GLY A 216 13.36 -13.71 6.65
N LYS A 217 13.87 -12.79 5.82
CA LYS A 217 14.70 -11.66 6.24
C LYS A 217 13.86 -10.38 6.24
N ARG A 218 14.41 -9.29 6.79
CA ARG A 218 13.80 -7.96 6.72
C ARG A 218 13.74 -7.52 5.25
N ASN A 219 12.54 -7.13 4.81
CA ASN A 219 12.32 -6.53 3.50
C ASN A 219 12.79 -5.07 3.46
N GLU A 220 13.09 -4.53 2.29
CA GLU A 220 13.42 -3.12 2.07
C GLU A 220 13.04 -2.66 0.66
N PRO A 221 12.83 -1.35 0.40
CA PRO A 221 12.39 -0.87 -0.91
C PRO A 221 13.33 -1.21 -2.06
N SER A 222 14.63 -1.38 -1.81
CA SER A 222 15.61 -1.78 -2.82
C SER A 222 15.34 -3.16 -3.44
N TYR A 223 14.37 -3.93 -2.91
CA TYR A 223 13.97 -5.23 -3.46
C TYR A 223 12.83 -5.14 -4.50
N ILE A 224 12.29 -3.96 -4.76
CA ILE A 224 11.28 -3.72 -5.83
C ILE A 224 11.70 -4.32 -7.19
N PRO A 225 12.96 -4.21 -7.65
CA PRO A 225 13.37 -4.82 -8.91
C PRO A 225 13.15 -6.33 -8.97
N LEU A 226 13.27 -7.05 -7.85
CA LEU A 226 12.99 -8.50 -7.79
C LEU A 226 11.52 -8.81 -8.04
N VAL A 227 10.63 -7.97 -7.50
CA VAL A 227 9.18 -8.06 -7.74
C VAL A 227 8.88 -7.81 -9.21
N ALA A 228 9.45 -6.74 -9.80
CA ALA A 228 9.27 -6.39 -11.19
C ALA A 228 9.78 -7.49 -12.15
N HIS A 229 10.93 -8.07 -11.87
CA HIS A 229 11.47 -9.20 -12.65
C HIS A 229 10.55 -10.42 -12.59
N ARG A 230 10.03 -10.76 -11.41
CA ARG A 230 9.10 -11.88 -11.28
C ARG A 230 7.79 -11.62 -12.03
N MET A 231 7.26 -10.41 -11.99
CA MET A 231 6.10 -10.03 -12.80
C MET A 231 6.38 -10.15 -14.30
N SER A 232 7.56 -9.72 -14.74
CA SER A 232 8.00 -9.85 -16.14
C SER A 232 7.99 -11.31 -16.61
N GLU A 233 8.49 -12.24 -15.80
CA GLU A 233 8.47 -13.68 -16.08
C GLU A 233 7.04 -14.23 -16.22
N ILE A 234 6.16 -13.88 -15.27
CA ILE A 234 4.77 -14.37 -15.22
C ILE A 234 3.97 -13.81 -16.41
N MET A 235 4.05 -12.50 -16.62
CA MET A 235 3.26 -11.80 -17.65
C MET A 235 3.86 -11.91 -19.04
N LYS A 236 5.12 -12.36 -19.16
CA LYS A 236 5.88 -12.42 -20.43
C LYS A 236 6.02 -11.05 -21.10
N ILE A 237 6.22 -10.02 -20.28
CA ILE A 237 6.38 -8.62 -20.70
C ILE A 237 7.78 -8.16 -20.23
N PRO A 238 8.54 -7.39 -21.05
CA PRO A 238 9.84 -6.85 -20.65
C PRO A 238 9.77 -6.07 -19.33
N VAL A 239 10.77 -6.25 -18.47
CA VAL A 239 10.80 -5.63 -17.14
C VAL A 239 10.76 -4.11 -17.21
N GLU A 240 11.31 -3.51 -18.25
CA GLU A 240 11.28 -2.07 -18.50
C GLU A 240 9.85 -1.55 -18.75
N GLN A 241 8.99 -2.38 -19.35
CA GLN A 241 7.57 -2.05 -19.55
C GLN A 241 6.80 -2.17 -18.22
N ILE A 242 7.10 -3.21 -17.41
CA ILE A 242 6.55 -3.31 -16.04
C ILE A 242 6.93 -2.07 -15.24
N GLN A 243 8.22 -1.71 -15.21
CA GLN A 243 8.72 -0.54 -14.51
C GLN A 243 8.02 0.75 -14.96
N ALA A 244 7.97 0.99 -16.26
CA ALA A 244 7.39 2.21 -16.83
C ALA A 244 5.89 2.34 -16.51
N ALA A 245 5.13 1.24 -16.69
CA ALA A 245 3.68 1.24 -16.47
C ALA A 245 3.33 1.42 -14.99
N THR A 246 3.95 0.64 -14.09
CA THR A 246 3.66 0.71 -12.66
C THR A 246 4.08 2.05 -12.04
N THR A 247 5.20 2.63 -12.49
CA THR A 247 5.61 3.98 -12.11
C THR A 247 4.62 5.04 -12.60
N ALA A 248 4.16 4.95 -13.85
CA ALA A 248 3.16 5.89 -14.40
C ALA A 248 1.83 5.80 -13.64
N ASN A 249 1.38 4.58 -13.28
CA ASN A 249 0.17 4.37 -12.51
C ASN A 249 0.28 4.99 -11.10
N ALA A 250 1.40 4.79 -10.41
CA ALA A 250 1.65 5.39 -9.10
C ALA A 250 1.64 6.92 -9.18
N LEU A 251 2.33 7.52 -10.16
CA LEU A 251 2.34 8.97 -10.35
C LEU A 251 0.97 9.55 -10.69
N LYS A 252 0.15 8.80 -11.46
CA LYS A 252 -1.21 9.21 -11.79
C LYS A 252 -2.14 9.17 -10.58
N LEU A 253 -1.92 8.23 -9.66
CA LEU A 253 -2.72 8.08 -8.44
C LEU A 253 -2.34 9.13 -7.39
N PHE A 254 -1.05 9.22 -7.08
CA PHE A 254 -0.52 10.12 -6.08
C PHE A 254 -0.14 11.46 -6.73
N HIS A 255 -1.06 12.42 -6.73
CA HIS A 255 -0.72 13.75 -7.19
C HIS A 255 0.34 14.36 -6.26
N PRO A 256 1.37 15.05 -6.79
CA PRO A 256 2.32 15.76 -5.94
C PRO A 256 1.56 16.82 -5.13
N VAL A 257 1.84 16.83 -3.83
CA VAL A 257 1.28 17.79 -2.86
C VAL A 257 2.10 19.07 -2.89
#